data_a477e6ffc0c02d84ed17472375a0bf5f
#
_entry.id   a477e6ffc0c02d84ed17472375a0bf5f
#
_cell.length_a   1.000
_cell.length_b   1.000
_cell.length_c   1.000
_cell.angle_alpha   90.00
_cell.angle_beta   90.00
_cell.angle_gamma   90.00
#
_symmetry.space_group_name_H-M   'P 1'
#
loop_
_entity.id
_entity.type
_entity.pdbx_description
1 polymer ?
#
loop_
_entity_poly.entity_id
_entity_poly.type
_entity_poly.pdbx_seq_one_letter_code
_entity_poly.pdbx_strand_id
1 'polypeptide(L)'
;MIKVRGKVLLIIFLVIIALAAAALFLAGRYLFRYALDTDSESFIKSGRKEDTNSSEEKSSFSGPEGSEEIRRWFKETACDVYIESEDGLKLHGYEIKNEEGNGRYVIACHGYTSRAEDMAQHARRFYDMGYSLLLPDARAHGSSQGRIIGMGFLERKDMLGWIDMIIESDPEVKIALYGISMGGATVMMTAGEELPSNVCAAVEDCGYTSVWDEFEEQLKRKFRLPSFPLLNIASYICDKQGGYDFKEASAQKQVARCDIPMMFIHGDADDFVPFEMLDKVYESASCEKQKLVIEGAGHAMSSSVAPELYWSEVEKFLDRHMNGI
;
A
#
# COMPACT_ATOMS: atom_id res chain seq x y z
N MET A 1 62.10 -11.48 -8.57
CA MET A 1 61.24 -10.52 -9.33
C MET A 1 59.85 -11.10 -9.63
N ILE A 2 59.66 -12.29 -10.14
CA ILE A 2 58.37 -12.89 -10.54
C ILE A 2 57.36 -13.02 -9.34
N LYS A 3 57.83 -13.49 -8.15
CA LYS A 3 56.98 -13.62 -6.94
C LYS A 3 56.46 -12.28 -6.41
N VAL A 4 57.16 -11.18 -6.59
CA VAL A 4 56.74 -9.83 -6.15
C VAL A 4 55.67 -9.29 -7.07
N ARG A 5 55.81 -9.46 -8.39
CA ARG A 5 54.78 -9.06 -9.39
C ARG A 5 53.47 -9.79 -9.16
N GLY A 6 53.51 -11.11 -8.84
CA GLY A 6 52.28 -11.86 -8.55
C GLY A 6 51.54 -11.36 -7.30
N LYS A 7 52.26 -11.00 -6.22
CA LYS A 7 51.65 -10.40 -5.02
C LYS A 7 51.01 -9.03 -5.29
N VAL A 8 51.69 -8.19 -6.08
CA VAL A 8 51.15 -6.86 -6.46
C VAL A 8 49.87 -7.00 -7.29
N LEU A 9 49.85 -7.90 -8.28
CA LEU A 9 48.64 -8.16 -9.09
C LEU A 9 47.49 -8.69 -8.25
N LEU A 10 47.75 -9.59 -7.28
CA LEU A 10 46.70 -10.07 -6.36
C LEU A 10 46.13 -8.94 -5.50
N ILE A 11 46.99 -8.06 -4.96
CA ILE A 11 46.54 -6.91 -4.17
C ILE A 11 45.68 -5.98 -5.02
N ILE A 12 46.13 -5.65 -6.24
CA ILE A 12 45.32 -4.81 -7.16
C ILE A 12 43.96 -5.46 -7.43
N PHE A 13 43.91 -6.77 -7.70
CA PHE A 13 42.67 -7.50 -7.94
C PHE A 13 41.73 -7.46 -6.72
N LEU A 14 42.26 -7.69 -5.51
CA LEU A 14 41.46 -7.58 -4.28
C LEU A 14 40.92 -6.16 -4.03
N VAL A 15 41.73 -5.14 -4.32
CA VAL A 15 41.30 -3.74 -4.21
C VAL A 15 40.18 -3.45 -5.20
N ILE A 16 40.27 -3.91 -6.44
CA ILE A 16 39.23 -3.74 -7.45
C ILE A 16 37.93 -4.41 -6.98
N ILE A 17 37.98 -5.64 -6.46
CA ILE A 17 36.83 -6.35 -5.91
C ILE A 17 36.21 -5.55 -4.74
N ALA A 18 37.04 -5.06 -3.82
CA ALA A 18 36.59 -4.29 -2.68
C ALA A 18 35.86 -2.97 -3.11
N LEU A 19 36.42 -2.27 -4.09
CA LEU A 19 35.82 -1.05 -4.66
C LEU A 19 34.52 -1.35 -5.38
N ALA A 20 34.43 -2.45 -6.14
CA ALA A 20 33.20 -2.87 -6.81
C ALA A 20 32.11 -3.25 -5.78
N ALA A 21 32.46 -4.00 -4.75
CA ALA A 21 31.55 -4.35 -3.66
C ALA A 21 31.03 -3.11 -2.92
N ALA A 22 31.92 -2.15 -2.63
CA ALA A 22 31.54 -0.88 -2.01
C ALA A 22 30.58 -0.06 -2.91
N ALA A 23 30.86 0.00 -4.20
CA ALA A 23 29.99 0.70 -5.17
C ALA A 23 28.61 0.05 -5.25
N LEU A 24 28.52 -1.29 -5.29
CA LEU A 24 27.24 -2.03 -5.28
C LEU A 24 26.48 -1.81 -3.97
N PHE A 25 27.16 -1.81 -2.83
CA PHE A 25 26.55 -1.54 -1.54
C PHE A 25 25.97 -0.11 -1.48
N LEU A 26 26.73 0.88 -1.94
CA LEU A 26 26.27 2.27 -2.01
C LEU A 26 25.08 2.43 -2.96
N ALA A 27 25.07 1.73 -4.08
CA ALA A 27 23.94 1.74 -5.02
C ALA A 27 22.70 1.08 -4.41
N GLY A 28 22.80 -0.08 -3.76
CA GLY A 28 21.67 -0.71 -3.06
C GLY A 28 21.14 0.16 -1.91
N ARG A 29 22.07 0.80 -1.14
CA ARG A 29 21.67 1.78 -0.11
C ARG A 29 20.96 3.00 -0.70
N TYR A 30 21.41 3.48 -1.83
CA TYR A 30 20.73 4.58 -2.53
C TYR A 30 19.31 4.18 -2.94
N LEU A 31 19.12 2.98 -3.52
CA LEU A 31 17.81 2.48 -3.92
C LEU A 31 16.86 2.33 -2.72
N PHE A 32 17.33 1.76 -1.61
CA PHE A 32 16.56 1.69 -0.37
C PHE A 32 16.11 3.07 0.09
N ARG A 33 17.05 4.02 0.18
CA ARG A 33 16.74 5.38 0.61
C ARG A 33 15.83 6.13 -0.36
N TYR A 34 16.02 5.90 -1.65
CA TYR A 34 15.21 6.50 -2.70
C TYR A 34 13.75 6.02 -2.66
N ALA A 35 13.52 4.77 -2.31
CA ALA A 35 12.19 4.17 -2.34
C ALA A 35 11.45 4.21 -1.00
N LEU A 36 12.16 4.09 0.14
CA LEU A 36 11.51 3.80 1.41
C LEU A 36 11.83 4.76 2.55
N ASP A 37 12.95 5.47 2.48
CA ASP A 37 13.39 6.38 3.56
C ASP A 37 12.90 7.81 3.29
N THR A 38 11.76 8.18 3.86
CA THR A 38 11.09 9.47 3.60
C THR A 38 11.88 10.69 4.07
N ASP A 39 12.87 10.52 4.96
CA ASP A 39 13.75 11.59 5.42
C ASP A 39 15.02 11.72 4.56
N SER A 40 15.22 10.83 3.58
CA SER A 40 16.39 10.89 2.73
C SER A 40 16.28 11.99 1.67
N GLU A 41 17.40 12.66 1.38
CA GLU A 41 17.45 13.62 0.27
C GLU A 41 17.04 13.03 -1.08
N SER A 42 17.33 11.75 -1.31
CA SER A 42 16.99 11.06 -2.55
C SER A 42 15.48 10.85 -2.69
N PHE A 43 14.77 10.58 -1.59
CA PHE A 43 13.33 10.50 -1.57
C PHE A 43 12.69 11.88 -1.77
N ILE A 44 13.14 12.87 -1.01
CA ILE A 44 12.63 14.25 -1.07
C ILE A 44 12.83 14.87 -2.47
N LYS A 45 14.03 14.75 -3.03
CA LYS A 45 14.35 15.26 -4.39
C LYS A 45 13.60 14.53 -5.50
N SER A 46 13.05 13.36 -5.26
CA SER A 46 12.20 12.67 -6.23
C SER A 46 10.80 13.27 -6.38
N GLY A 47 10.46 14.29 -5.56
CA GLY A 47 9.14 14.93 -5.53
C GLY A 47 8.05 14.08 -4.88
N ARG A 48 8.43 13.02 -4.15
CA ARG A 48 7.48 12.11 -3.50
C ARG A 48 7.04 12.59 -2.12
N LYS A 49 7.86 13.39 -1.43
CA LYS A 49 7.46 14.07 -0.22
C LYS A 49 7.02 15.48 -0.64
N GLU A 50 5.74 15.71 -0.73
CA GLU A 50 5.21 17.05 -0.89
C GLU A 50 5.50 17.85 0.39
N ASP A 51 5.99 19.10 0.23
CA ASP A 51 6.05 20.04 1.32
C ASP A 51 4.64 20.24 1.88
N THR A 52 4.45 19.96 3.16
CA THR A 52 3.19 20.16 3.90
C THR A 52 2.70 21.61 3.85
N ASN A 53 3.46 22.52 3.24
CA ASN A 53 3.15 23.94 3.09
C ASN A 53 2.66 24.35 1.69
N SER A 54 2.63 23.45 0.70
CA SER A 54 2.09 23.74 -0.63
C SER A 54 0.72 23.09 -0.82
N SER A 55 -0.25 23.54 -0.04
CA SER A 55 -1.63 23.02 -0.03
C SER A 55 -2.47 23.40 -1.25
N GLU A 56 -1.89 23.91 -2.34
CA GLU A 56 -2.72 24.42 -3.44
C GLU A 56 -2.49 23.82 -4.83
N GLU A 57 -1.39 23.09 -5.11
CA GLU A 57 -1.17 22.67 -6.50
C GLU A 57 -0.47 21.31 -6.62
N LYS A 58 -1.11 20.21 -6.49
CA LYS A 58 -0.85 18.87 -7.10
C LYS A 58 -1.34 17.72 -6.24
N SER A 59 -2.58 17.76 -5.80
CA SER A 59 -3.26 16.50 -5.52
C SER A 59 -3.58 15.87 -6.89
N SER A 60 -3.44 14.56 -7.02
CA SER A 60 -3.94 13.77 -8.15
C SER A 60 -5.47 13.94 -8.38
N PHE A 61 -6.08 14.85 -7.66
CA PHE A 61 -7.45 15.35 -7.74
C PHE A 61 -7.67 16.41 -8.82
N SER A 62 -6.97 16.37 -9.94
CA SER A 62 -7.34 17.14 -11.12
C SER A 62 -8.45 16.41 -11.90
N GLY A 63 -9.60 16.24 -11.28
CA GLY A 63 -10.82 15.77 -11.91
C GLY A 63 -11.86 16.89 -12.06
N PRO A 64 -12.87 16.71 -12.94
CA PRO A 64 -13.87 17.73 -13.31
C PRO A 64 -14.76 18.14 -12.13
N GLU A 65 -15.70 19.06 -12.39
CA GLU A 65 -16.74 19.57 -11.48
C GLU A 65 -17.28 18.49 -10.54
N GLY A 66 -17.08 18.61 -9.24
CA GLY A 66 -17.38 17.63 -8.19
C GLY A 66 -16.21 17.43 -7.21
N SER A 67 -14.97 17.68 -7.64
CA SER A 67 -13.80 17.52 -6.77
C SER A 67 -13.76 18.55 -5.63
N GLU A 68 -14.24 19.78 -5.86
CA GLU A 68 -14.34 20.79 -4.81
C GLU A 68 -15.45 20.51 -3.81
N GLU A 69 -16.59 19.97 -4.28
CA GLU A 69 -17.70 19.56 -3.42
C GLU A 69 -17.28 18.40 -2.51
N ILE A 70 -16.60 17.39 -3.06
CA ILE A 70 -16.08 16.26 -2.29
C ILE A 70 -15.04 16.70 -1.29
N ARG A 71 -14.12 17.60 -1.65
CA ARG A 71 -13.13 18.15 -0.72
C ARG A 71 -13.79 18.94 0.42
N ARG A 72 -14.83 19.71 0.11
CA ARG A 72 -15.58 20.45 1.12
C ARG A 72 -16.28 19.48 2.05
N TRP A 73 -17.03 18.51 1.49
CA TRP A 73 -17.68 17.47 2.27
C TRP A 73 -16.68 16.76 3.21
N PHE A 74 -15.53 16.34 2.68
CA PHE A 74 -14.50 15.68 3.47
C PHE A 74 -14.02 16.56 4.64
N LYS A 75 -13.71 17.83 4.37
CA LYS A 75 -13.27 18.78 5.40
C LYS A 75 -14.35 19.09 6.46
N GLU A 76 -15.61 19.02 6.09
CA GLU A 76 -16.72 19.28 6.99
C GLU A 76 -17.10 18.07 7.85
N THR A 77 -16.83 16.86 7.37
CA THR A 77 -17.31 15.61 8.00
C THR A 77 -16.19 14.78 8.64
N ALA A 78 -14.97 14.87 8.14
CA ALA A 78 -13.85 14.07 8.64
C ALA A 78 -13.35 14.60 9.99
N CYS A 79 -13.16 13.69 10.94
CA CYS A 79 -12.58 13.96 12.25
C CYS A 79 -11.22 13.27 12.36
N ASP A 80 -10.21 13.99 12.86
CA ASP A 80 -8.90 13.42 13.14
C ASP A 80 -8.99 12.36 14.25
N VAL A 81 -8.43 11.19 13.98
CA VAL A 81 -8.29 10.10 14.95
C VAL A 81 -6.86 9.60 14.99
N TYR A 82 -6.46 9.00 16.11
CA TYR A 82 -5.08 8.57 16.33
C TYR A 82 -5.05 7.23 17.04
N ILE A 83 -4.09 6.39 16.65
CA ILE A 83 -3.69 5.20 17.40
C ILE A 83 -2.19 5.24 17.66
N GLU A 84 -1.72 4.39 18.59
CA GLU A 84 -0.30 4.08 18.75
C GLU A 84 -0.04 2.69 18.15
N SER A 85 0.93 2.59 17.25
CA SER A 85 1.34 1.32 16.66
C SER A 85 2.09 0.44 17.67
N GLU A 86 2.23 -0.87 17.39
CA GLU A 86 2.99 -1.80 18.25
C GLU A 86 4.43 -1.34 18.51
N ASP A 87 5.04 -0.62 17.57
CA ASP A 87 6.40 -0.08 17.65
C ASP A 87 6.46 1.38 18.13
N GLY A 88 5.34 1.91 18.67
CA GLY A 88 5.26 3.21 19.37
C GLY A 88 5.17 4.43 18.46
N LEU A 89 4.75 4.27 17.21
CA LEU A 89 4.46 5.40 16.32
C LEU A 89 3.06 5.93 16.59
N LYS A 90 2.90 7.24 16.69
CA LYS A 90 1.60 7.87 16.64
C LYS A 90 1.12 7.91 15.19
N LEU A 91 0.08 7.15 14.89
CA LEU A 91 -0.53 7.09 13.57
C LEU A 91 -1.80 7.93 13.55
N HIS A 92 -2.01 8.60 12.43
CA HIS A 92 -3.14 9.47 12.18
C HIS A 92 -4.09 8.83 11.16
N GLY A 93 -5.36 9.15 11.25
CA GLY A 93 -6.38 8.83 10.27
C GLY A 93 -7.56 9.78 10.39
N TYR A 94 -8.46 9.70 9.43
CA TYR A 94 -9.74 10.40 9.47
C TYR A 94 -10.88 9.43 9.67
N GLU A 95 -11.76 9.72 10.62
CA GLU A 95 -13.03 9.04 10.80
C GLU A 95 -14.17 9.88 10.23
N ILE A 96 -15.06 9.26 9.44
CA ILE A 96 -16.28 9.89 8.94
C ILE A 96 -17.44 8.99 9.34
N LYS A 97 -18.25 9.44 10.32
CA LYS A 97 -19.42 8.69 10.78
C LYS A 97 -20.61 8.91 9.87
N ASN A 98 -21.30 7.82 9.52
CA ASN A 98 -22.57 7.87 8.84
C ASN A 98 -23.66 7.41 9.83
N GLU A 99 -24.52 8.33 10.26
CA GLU A 99 -25.57 8.05 11.24
C GLU A 99 -26.59 7.02 10.73
N GLU A 100 -26.73 6.89 9.40
CA GLU A 100 -27.58 5.89 8.75
C GLU A 100 -26.85 4.56 8.50
N GLY A 101 -25.57 4.46 8.87
CA GLY A 101 -24.64 3.39 8.49
C GLY A 101 -24.88 2.02 9.13
N ASN A 102 -25.81 1.89 10.06
CA ASN A 102 -26.23 0.62 10.67
C ASN A 102 -25.06 -0.24 11.19
N GLY A 103 -24.03 0.36 11.80
CA GLY A 103 -22.89 -0.36 12.35
C GLY A 103 -21.96 -0.95 11.26
N ARG A 104 -21.91 -0.39 10.06
CA ARG A 104 -21.03 -0.83 8.97
C ARG A 104 -19.92 0.19 8.72
N TYR A 105 -18.67 -0.30 8.65
CA TYR A 105 -17.47 0.50 8.38
C TYR A 105 -16.71 0.00 7.16
N VAL A 106 -16.06 0.94 6.45
CA VAL A 106 -14.99 0.65 5.50
C VAL A 106 -13.71 1.32 5.99
N ILE A 107 -12.63 0.54 6.12
CA ILE A 107 -11.28 1.09 6.29
C ILE A 107 -10.65 1.19 4.90
N ALA A 108 -10.37 2.42 4.44
CA ALA A 108 -9.88 2.68 3.09
C ALA A 108 -8.42 3.12 3.08
N CYS A 109 -7.54 2.27 2.54
CA CYS A 109 -6.09 2.42 2.53
C CYS A 109 -5.59 3.04 1.22
N HIS A 110 -4.83 4.12 1.33
CA HIS A 110 -4.25 4.84 0.19
C HIS A 110 -3.01 4.15 -0.40
N GLY A 111 -2.62 4.57 -1.61
CA GLY A 111 -1.44 4.10 -2.32
C GLY A 111 -0.12 4.70 -1.83
N TYR A 112 0.99 4.20 -2.38
CA TYR A 112 2.35 4.68 -2.12
C TYR A 112 2.49 6.17 -2.44
N THR A 113 3.10 6.95 -1.54
CA THR A 113 3.28 8.41 -1.60
C THR A 113 1.99 9.25 -1.64
N SER A 114 0.84 8.63 -1.43
CA SER A 114 -0.46 9.27 -1.24
C SER A 114 -0.74 9.48 0.26
N ARG A 115 -1.94 9.91 0.60
CA ARG A 115 -2.40 10.13 1.99
C ARG A 115 -3.91 9.89 2.08
N ALA A 116 -4.42 9.84 3.30
CA ALA A 116 -5.82 9.57 3.56
C ALA A 116 -6.79 10.51 2.81
N GLU A 117 -6.48 11.80 2.73
CA GLU A 117 -7.31 12.79 2.00
C GLU A 117 -7.47 12.47 0.51
N ASP A 118 -6.49 11.82 -0.11
CA ASP A 118 -6.52 11.45 -1.52
C ASP A 118 -7.57 10.35 -1.80
N MET A 119 -8.05 9.67 -0.75
CA MET A 119 -9.12 8.68 -0.83
C MET A 119 -10.53 9.30 -0.77
N ALA A 120 -10.68 10.63 -0.68
CA ALA A 120 -11.97 11.29 -0.45
C ALA A 120 -13.06 10.95 -1.49
N GLN A 121 -12.70 10.71 -2.77
CA GLN A 121 -13.67 10.30 -3.80
C GLN A 121 -14.20 8.88 -3.52
N HIS A 122 -13.34 7.96 -3.16
CA HIS A 122 -13.72 6.60 -2.81
C HIS A 122 -14.51 6.59 -1.49
N ALA A 123 -14.05 7.39 -0.52
CA ALA A 123 -14.74 7.60 0.75
C ALA A 123 -16.18 8.10 0.53
N ARG A 124 -16.37 9.07 -0.35
CA ARG A 124 -17.71 9.59 -0.67
C ARG A 124 -18.62 8.50 -1.25
N ARG A 125 -18.11 7.64 -2.11
CA ARG A 125 -18.89 6.52 -2.67
C ARG A 125 -19.34 5.53 -1.59
N PHE A 126 -18.44 5.14 -0.69
CA PHE A 126 -18.82 4.27 0.42
C PHE A 126 -19.78 4.95 1.41
N TYR A 127 -19.59 6.25 1.65
CA TYR A 127 -20.52 7.02 2.48
C TYR A 127 -21.93 7.04 1.89
N ASP A 128 -22.05 7.24 0.58
CA ASP A 128 -23.34 7.22 -0.13
C ASP A 128 -23.97 5.81 -0.15
N MET A 129 -23.19 4.74 0.00
CA MET A 129 -23.65 3.36 0.21
C MET A 129 -24.04 3.09 1.67
N GLY A 130 -23.95 4.07 2.57
CA GLY A 130 -24.33 3.95 3.98
C GLY A 130 -23.25 3.42 4.90
N TYR A 131 -21.97 3.50 4.55
CA TYR A 131 -20.87 3.10 5.42
C TYR A 131 -20.32 4.28 6.21
N SER A 132 -19.97 4.06 7.48
CA SER A 132 -19.00 4.88 8.18
C SER A 132 -17.60 4.54 7.68
N LEU A 133 -16.65 5.45 7.82
CA LEU A 133 -15.35 5.34 7.18
C LEU A 133 -14.23 5.60 8.17
N LEU A 134 -13.14 4.86 7.99
CA LEU A 134 -11.84 5.17 8.54
C LEU A 134 -10.82 5.23 7.38
N LEU A 135 -10.13 6.34 7.27
CA LEU A 135 -9.08 6.56 6.27
C LEU A 135 -7.76 6.79 7.00
N PRO A 136 -6.95 5.75 7.21
CA PRO A 136 -5.65 5.92 7.86
C PRO A 136 -4.64 6.56 6.92
N ASP A 137 -3.84 7.50 7.45
CA ASP A 137 -2.53 7.79 6.89
C ASP A 137 -1.59 6.63 7.23
N ALA A 138 -1.08 5.93 6.24
CA ALA A 138 -0.11 4.88 6.46
C ALA A 138 1.14 5.43 7.17
N ARG A 139 1.87 4.57 7.92
CA ARG A 139 3.14 5.00 8.52
C ARG A 139 4.05 5.68 7.49
N ALA A 140 4.77 6.71 7.93
CA ALA A 140 5.63 7.55 7.08
C ALA A 140 4.89 8.35 5.97
N HIS A 141 3.55 8.45 6.04
CA HIS A 141 2.73 9.26 5.12
C HIS A 141 1.83 10.23 5.89
N GLY A 142 1.34 11.26 5.19
CA GLY A 142 0.39 12.22 5.74
C GLY A 142 0.83 12.79 7.08
N SER A 143 -0.05 12.71 8.08
CA SER A 143 0.20 13.15 9.47
C SER A 143 0.67 12.01 10.39
N SER A 144 0.81 10.78 9.88
CA SER A 144 1.35 9.65 10.64
C SER A 144 2.86 9.77 10.83
N GLN A 145 3.32 9.37 12.02
CA GLN A 145 4.74 9.22 12.28
C GLN A 145 5.34 8.06 11.50
N GLY A 146 6.65 8.00 11.49
CA GLY A 146 7.43 6.98 10.81
C GLY A 146 8.43 7.60 9.84
N ARG A 147 9.39 6.80 9.43
CA ARG A 147 10.42 7.18 8.48
C ARG A 147 10.52 6.22 7.33
N ILE A 148 10.31 4.94 7.60
CA ILE A 148 10.43 3.87 6.60
C ILE A 148 9.03 3.42 6.19
N ILE A 149 8.77 3.46 4.89
CA ILE A 149 7.52 2.96 4.31
C ILE A 149 7.55 1.43 4.37
N GLY A 150 6.50 0.83 4.91
CA GLY A 150 6.40 -0.62 5.10
C GLY A 150 5.89 -1.39 3.89
N MET A 151 5.44 -0.69 2.84
CA MET A 151 4.92 -1.29 1.60
C MET A 151 3.82 -2.33 1.86
N GLY A 152 2.90 -2.03 2.76
CA GLY A 152 1.81 -2.93 3.18
C GLY A 152 2.22 -3.95 4.25
N PHE A 153 3.50 -4.26 4.39
CA PHE A 153 3.95 -5.30 5.32
C PHE A 153 3.96 -4.84 6.78
N LEU A 154 4.43 -3.65 7.06
CA LEU A 154 4.34 -3.07 8.40
C LEU A 154 2.93 -2.51 8.65
N GLU A 155 2.35 -1.88 7.65
CA GLU A 155 1.01 -1.31 7.69
C GLU A 155 -0.07 -2.35 8.04
N ARG A 156 0.11 -3.65 7.68
CA ARG A 156 -0.83 -4.70 8.07
C ARG A 156 -0.98 -4.84 9.59
N LYS A 157 0.08 -4.54 10.35
CA LYS A 157 0.03 -4.53 11.81
C LYS A 157 -0.68 -3.30 12.35
N ASP A 158 -0.43 -2.16 11.72
CA ASP A 158 -1.14 -0.92 12.05
C ASP A 158 -2.64 -1.08 11.82
N MET A 159 -3.03 -1.82 10.77
CA MET A 159 -4.42 -2.10 10.46
C MET A 159 -5.15 -2.85 11.59
N LEU A 160 -4.46 -3.76 12.30
CA LEU A 160 -5.05 -4.43 13.47
C LEU A 160 -5.42 -3.41 14.55
N GLY A 161 -4.55 -2.46 14.84
CA GLY A 161 -4.83 -1.37 15.79
C GLY A 161 -6.01 -0.48 15.35
N TRP A 162 -6.13 -0.18 14.07
CA TRP A 162 -7.27 0.55 13.53
C TRP A 162 -8.58 -0.23 13.62
N ILE A 163 -8.55 -1.53 13.37
CA ILE A 163 -9.70 -2.45 13.53
C ILE A 163 -10.13 -2.48 14.99
N ASP A 164 -9.17 -2.64 15.92
CA ASP A 164 -9.45 -2.67 17.35
C ASP A 164 -10.09 -1.37 17.84
N MET A 165 -9.58 -0.21 17.40
CA MET A 165 -10.15 1.09 17.74
C MET A 165 -11.65 1.21 17.34
N ILE A 166 -12.01 0.70 16.15
CA ILE A 166 -13.41 0.72 15.71
C ILE A 166 -14.25 -0.23 16.56
N ILE A 167 -13.78 -1.44 16.83
CA ILE A 167 -14.49 -2.45 17.62
C ILE A 167 -14.66 -1.99 19.07
N GLU A 168 -13.68 -1.29 19.66
CA GLU A 168 -13.80 -0.71 20.99
C GLU A 168 -14.94 0.32 21.09
N SER A 169 -15.22 1.04 19.99
CA SER A 169 -16.33 2.01 19.94
C SER A 169 -17.69 1.36 19.67
N ASP A 170 -17.73 0.25 18.94
CA ASP A 170 -18.91 -0.54 18.62
C ASP A 170 -18.55 -2.03 18.45
N PRO A 171 -18.75 -2.88 19.49
CA PRO A 171 -18.42 -4.31 19.43
C PRO A 171 -19.19 -5.13 18.38
N GLU A 172 -20.35 -4.65 17.92
CA GLU A 172 -21.18 -5.34 16.91
C GLU A 172 -20.92 -4.82 15.48
N VAL A 173 -19.98 -3.90 15.32
CA VAL A 173 -19.63 -3.31 14.04
C VAL A 173 -19.19 -4.38 13.02
N LYS A 174 -19.57 -4.16 11.76
CA LYS A 174 -19.06 -4.94 10.62
C LYS A 174 -18.10 -4.09 9.80
N ILE A 175 -16.93 -4.62 9.53
CA ILE A 175 -15.82 -3.90 8.87
C ILE A 175 -15.50 -4.55 7.54
N ALA A 176 -15.43 -3.75 6.48
CA ALA A 176 -14.80 -4.12 5.22
C ALA A 176 -13.46 -3.38 5.07
N LEU A 177 -12.47 -4.07 4.53
CA LEU A 177 -11.17 -3.49 4.18
C LEU A 177 -11.18 -3.13 2.69
N TYR A 178 -10.70 -1.96 2.35
CA TYR A 178 -10.55 -1.50 0.96
C TYR A 178 -9.19 -0.85 0.77
N GLY A 179 -8.54 -1.08 -0.37
CA GLY A 179 -7.25 -0.44 -0.62
C GLY A 179 -6.85 -0.43 -2.09
N ILE A 180 -6.06 0.58 -2.46
CA ILE A 180 -5.58 0.79 -3.83
C ILE A 180 -4.05 0.71 -3.84
N SER A 181 -3.46 -0.03 -4.79
CA SER A 181 -2.02 -0.13 -4.99
C SER A 181 -1.30 -0.62 -3.72
N MET A 182 -0.42 0.16 -3.10
CA MET A 182 0.15 -0.17 -1.77
C MET A 182 -0.96 -0.42 -0.73
N GLY A 183 -2.06 0.34 -0.78
CA GLY A 183 -3.24 0.08 0.07
C GLY A 183 -3.88 -1.27 -0.22
N GLY A 184 -3.97 -1.68 -1.49
CA GLY A 184 -4.42 -3.01 -1.90
C GLY A 184 -3.50 -4.11 -1.35
N ALA A 185 -2.18 -3.92 -1.45
CA ALA A 185 -1.21 -4.82 -0.84
C ALA A 185 -1.34 -4.87 0.70
N THR A 186 -1.60 -3.71 1.34
CA THR A 186 -1.87 -3.63 2.79
C THR A 186 -3.08 -4.47 3.16
N VAL A 187 -4.19 -4.32 2.44
CA VAL A 187 -5.43 -5.09 2.66
C VAL A 187 -5.20 -6.58 2.47
N MET A 188 -4.53 -6.99 1.38
CA MET A 188 -4.17 -8.39 1.15
C MET A 188 -3.31 -8.97 2.27
N MET A 189 -2.31 -8.19 2.74
CA MET A 189 -1.43 -8.64 3.81
C MET A 189 -2.13 -8.67 5.17
N THR A 190 -3.04 -7.74 5.43
CA THR A 190 -3.88 -7.74 6.63
C THR A 190 -4.83 -8.93 6.66
N ALA A 191 -5.43 -9.28 5.50
CA ALA A 191 -6.36 -10.41 5.40
C ALA A 191 -5.71 -11.78 5.69
N GLY A 192 -4.39 -11.87 5.70
CA GLY A 192 -3.66 -13.08 6.12
C GLY A 192 -3.26 -13.10 7.59
N GLU A 193 -3.62 -12.09 8.39
CA GLU A 193 -3.45 -12.07 9.84
C GLU A 193 -4.66 -12.72 10.54
N GLU A 194 -4.57 -12.99 11.86
CA GLU A 194 -5.71 -13.42 12.65
C GLU A 194 -6.65 -12.21 12.86
N LEU A 195 -7.79 -12.21 12.18
CA LEU A 195 -8.74 -11.10 12.22
C LEU A 195 -9.94 -11.41 13.13
N PRO A 196 -10.48 -10.41 13.85
CA PRO A 196 -11.74 -10.55 14.57
C PRO A 196 -12.90 -10.78 13.58
N SER A 197 -13.95 -11.47 14.03
CA SER A 197 -15.14 -11.80 13.21
C SER A 197 -15.91 -10.57 12.71
N ASN A 198 -15.60 -9.40 13.23
CA ASN A 198 -16.12 -8.12 12.79
C ASN A 198 -15.63 -7.76 11.36
N VAL A 199 -14.46 -8.27 10.94
CA VAL A 199 -13.94 -8.05 9.59
C VAL A 199 -14.56 -9.07 8.65
N CYS A 200 -15.51 -8.61 7.83
CA CYS A 200 -16.40 -9.46 7.05
C CYS A 200 -15.99 -9.62 5.58
N ALA A 201 -15.25 -8.66 5.03
CA ALA A 201 -14.87 -8.66 3.61
C ALA A 201 -13.64 -7.79 3.35
N ALA A 202 -12.96 -8.04 2.24
CA ALA A 202 -11.86 -7.23 1.76
C ALA A 202 -11.95 -6.98 0.25
N VAL A 203 -11.57 -5.79 -0.19
CA VAL A 203 -11.49 -5.40 -1.60
C VAL A 203 -10.12 -4.78 -1.84
N GLU A 204 -9.34 -5.36 -2.73
CA GLU A 204 -8.08 -4.82 -3.19
C GLU A 204 -8.16 -4.37 -4.65
N ASP A 205 -7.56 -3.25 -5.00
CA ASP A 205 -7.46 -2.73 -6.37
C ASP A 205 -5.99 -2.48 -6.71
N CYS A 206 -5.50 -3.13 -7.75
CA CYS A 206 -4.17 -3.04 -8.34
C CYS A 206 -3.00 -3.22 -7.33
N GLY A 207 -3.17 -4.09 -6.32
CA GLY A 207 -2.10 -4.49 -5.43
C GLY A 207 -1.11 -5.45 -6.07
N TYR A 208 0.06 -5.63 -5.45
CA TYR A 208 1.16 -6.44 -5.97
C TYR A 208 1.39 -7.74 -5.18
N THR A 209 2.08 -8.69 -5.79
CA THR A 209 2.38 -10.02 -5.23
C THR A 209 3.32 -9.96 -4.02
N SER A 210 4.37 -9.14 -4.10
CA SER A 210 5.34 -8.92 -3.04
C SER A 210 6.09 -7.61 -3.25
N VAL A 211 6.69 -7.08 -2.20
CA VAL A 211 7.59 -5.91 -2.29
C VAL A 211 8.79 -6.22 -3.18
N TRP A 212 9.27 -7.46 -3.18
CA TRP A 212 10.34 -7.89 -4.07
C TRP A 212 9.93 -7.77 -5.54
N ASP A 213 8.80 -8.33 -5.93
CA ASP A 213 8.35 -8.37 -7.32
C ASP A 213 8.05 -6.96 -7.84
N GLU A 214 7.41 -6.12 -7.00
CA GLU A 214 7.15 -4.73 -7.33
C GLU A 214 8.45 -3.95 -7.55
N PHE A 215 9.42 -4.06 -6.66
CA PHE A 215 10.69 -3.35 -6.81
C PHE A 215 11.57 -3.91 -7.94
N GLU A 216 11.49 -5.21 -8.24
CA GLU A 216 12.17 -5.78 -9.40
C GLU A 216 11.64 -5.18 -10.70
N GLU A 217 10.32 -5.06 -10.83
CA GLU A 217 9.71 -4.43 -12.01
C GLU A 217 10.04 -2.93 -12.08
N GLN A 218 9.95 -2.19 -10.97
CA GLN A 218 10.31 -0.77 -10.95
C GLN A 218 11.79 -0.52 -11.27
N LEU A 219 12.68 -1.40 -10.78
CA LEU A 219 14.12 -1.31 -11.06
C LEU A 219 14.41 -1.51 -12.55
N LYS A 220 13.77 -2.52 -13.15
CA LYS A 220 13.86 -2.81 -14.58
C LYS A 220 13.31 -1.66 -15.44
N ARG A 221 12.12 -1.16 -15.10
CA ARG A 221 11.43 -0.12 -15.89
C ARG A 221 12.10 1.25 -15.79
N LYS A 222 12.39 1.72 -14.57
CA LYS A 222 12.90 3.09 -14.33
C LYS A 222 14.40 3.20 -14.58
N PHE A 223 15.16 2.17 -14.18
CA PHE A 223 16.62 2.23 -14.20
C PHE A 223 17.25 1.31 -15.23
N ARG A 224 16.49 0.38 -15.83
CA ARG A 224 16.99 -0.66 -16.75
C ARG A 224 18.11 -1.50 -16.13
N LEU A 225 18.04 -1.73 -14.82
CA LEU A 225 19.03 -2.48 -14.05
C LEU A 225 18.45 -3.86 -13.67
N PRO A 226 19.33 -4.89 -13.56
CA PRO A 226 18.94 -6.20 -13.04
C PRO A 226 18.70 -6.11 -11.51
N SER A 227 17.84 -6.99 -11.01
CA SER A 227 17.55 -7.09 -9.57
C SER A 227 18.79 -7.53 -8.77
N PHE A 228 19.53 -8.53 -9.25
CA PHE A 228 20.74 -9.01 -8.60
C PHE A 228 21.98 -8.19 -9.02
N PRO A 229 22.84 -7.78 -8.08
CA PRO A 229 22.74 -7.93 -6.62
C PRO A 229 22.06 -6.74 -5.90
N LEU A 230 21.61 -5.72 -6.64
CA LEU A 230 21.19 -4.42 -6.09
C LEU A 230 19.97 -4.55 -5.18
N LEU A 231 18.95 -5.28 -5.62
CA LEU A 231 17.73 -5.48 -4.85
C LEU A 231 17.99 -6.34 -3.60
N ASN A 232 18.91 -7.31 -3.69
CA ASN A 232 19.33 -8.09 -2.51
C ASN A 232 19.98 -7.21 -1.44
N ILE A 233 20.80 -6.24 -1.86
CA ILE A 233 21.46 -5.31 -0.94
C ILE A 233 20.44 -4.34 -0.35
N ALA A 234 19.51 -3.82 -1.16
CA ALA A 234 18.44 -2.94 -0.70
C ALA A 234 17.53 -3.65 0.31
N SER A 235 17.14 -4.90 0.02
CA SER A 235 16.34 -5.75 0.93
C SER A 235 17.06 -6.01 2.25
N TYR A 236 18.35 -6.37 2.20
CA TYR A 236 19.18 -6.54 3.40
C TYR A 236 19.23 -5.26 4.26
N ILE A 237 19.37 -4.09 3.62
CA ILE A 237 19.38 -2.81 4.34
C ILE A 237 18.00 -2.53 4.94
N CYS A 238 16.91 -2.82 4.21
CA CYS A 238 15.55 -2.70 4.71
C CYS A 238 15.30 -3.60 5.91
N ASP A 239 15.75 -4.86 5.89
CA ASP A 239 15.69 -5.76 7.04
C ASP A 239 16.35 -5.16 8.29
N LYS A 240 17.54 -4.53 8.13
CA LYS A 240 18.28 -3.95 9.25
C LYS A 240 17.78 -2.58 9.72
N GLN A 241 17.16 -1.79 8.89
CA GLN A 241 16.74 -0.42 9.19
C GLN A 241 15.22 -0.23 9.23
N GLY A 242 14.49 -0.98 8.43
CA GLY A 242 13.04 -0.95 8.32
C GLY A 242 12.33 -2.13 8.98
N GLY A 243 13.07 -3.15 9.41
CA GLY A 243 12.51 -4.28 10.15
C GLY A 243 11.80 -5.32 9.28
N TYR A 244 11.99 -5.32 7.95
CA TYR A 244 11.42 -6.33 7.06
C TYR A 244 12.26 -6.61 5.82
N ASP A 245 12.16 -7.85 5.33
CA ASP A 245 12.77 -8.31 4.06
C ASP A 245 11.75 -8.23 2.92
N PHE A 246 12.18 -7.82 1.72
CA PHE A 246 11.28 -7.64 0.57
C PHE A 246 10.59 -8.93 0.11
N LYS A 247 11.20 -10.09 0.29
CA LYS A 247 10.61 -11.40 -0.07
C LYS A 247 9.68 -11.95 0.99
N GLU A 248 9.88 -11.53 2.24
CA GLU A 248 8.98 -11.83 3.34
C GLU A 248 7.70 -10.99 3.21
N ALA A 249 7.85 -9.73 2.83
CA ALA A 249 6.75 -8.80 2.56
C ALA A 249 6.00 -9.20 1.27
N SER A 250 5.13 -10.21 1.40
CA SER A 250 4.44 -10.87 0.28
C SER A 250 2.94 -10.97 0.52
N ALA A 251 2.16 -10.20 -0.25
CA ALA A 251 0.71 -10.30 -0.28
C ALA A 251 0.27 -11.70 -0.74
N GLN A 252 0.96 -12.30 -1.73
CA GLN A 252 0.67 -13.64 -2.21
C GLN A 252 0.75 -14.70 -1.10
N LYS A 253 1.74 -14.60 -0.19
CA LYS A 253 1.85 -15.52 0.95
C LYS A 253 0.77 -15.27 2.00
N GLN A 254 0.36 -14.03 2.16
CA GLN A 254 -0.65 -13.65 3.14
C GLN A 254 -2.05 -14.08 2.68
N VAL A 255 -2.46 -13.82 1.44
CA VAL A 255 -3.78 -14.25 0.95
C VAL A 255 -3.96 -15.78 0.92
N ALA A 256 -2.86 -16.53 0.90
CA ALA A 256 -2.91 -17.98 1.05
C ALA A 256 -3.38 -18.44 2.46
N ARG A 257 -3.51 -17.51 3.40
CA ARG A 257 -4.03 -17.75 4.77
C ARG A 257 -5.29 -16.95 5.04
N CYS A 258 -5.81 -16.25 4.03
CA CYS A 258 -7.00 -15.43 4.17
C CYS A 258 -8.23 -16.32 4.38
N ASP A 259 -9.04 -15.99 5.40
CA ASP A 259 -10.29 -16.68 5.72
C ASP A 259 -11.54 -15.82 5.43
N ILE A 260 -11.38 -14.51 5.18
CA ILE A 260 -12.48 -13.60 4.86
C ILE A 260 -12.69 -13.49 3.35
N PRO A 261 -13.93 -13.34 2.86
CA PRO A 261 -14.22 -13.10 1.45
C PRO A 261 -13.42 -11.93 0.88
N MET A 262 -12.81 -12.10 -0.31
CA MET A 262 -11.96 -11.09 -0.90
C MET A 262 -12.26 -10.86 -2.38
N MET A 263 -12.39 -9.58 -2.76
CA MET A 263 -12.50 -9.15 -4.15
C MET A 263 -11.18 -8.57 -4.64
N PHE A 264 -10.73 -9.05 -5.79
CA PHE A 264 -9.48 -8.65 -6.45
C PHE A 264 -9.82 -7.90 -7.72
N ILE A 265 -9.38 -6.64 -7.82
CA ILE A 265 -9.64 -5.75 -8.96
C ILE A 265 -8.34 -5.33 -9.61
N HIS A 266 -8.29 -5.25 -10.94
CA HIS A 266 -7.13 -4.75 -11.66
C HIS A 266 -7.50 -4.25 -13.04
N GLY A 267 -6.82 -3.21 -13.52
CA GLY A 267 -6.89 -2.79 -14.91
C GLY A 267 -5.94 -3.60 -15.78
N ASP A 268 -6.39 -4.09 -16.93
CA ASP A 268 -5.56 -4.93 -17.82
C ASP A 268 -4.49 -4.14 -18.60
N ALA A 269 -4.58 -2.80 -18.58
CA ALA A 269 -3.56 -1.91 -19.13
C ALA A 269 -2.64 -1.30 -18.06
N ASP A 270 -2.62 -1.88 -16.83
CA ASP A 270 -1.72 -1.43 -15.76
C ASP A 270 -0.28 -1.77 -16.12
N ASP A 271 0.47 -0.71 -16.34
CA ASP A 271 1.89 -0.79 -16.69
C ASP A 271 2.80 -0.47 -15.51
N PHE A 272 2.27 -0.15 -14.32
CA PHE A 272 3.02 0.14 -13.10
C PHE A 272 3.11 -1.10 -12.19
N VAL A 273 1.97 -1.68 -11.81
CA VAL A 273 1.87 -3.02 -11.21
C VAL A 273 1.39 -3.96 -12.31
N PRO A 274 2.25 -4.85 -12.83
CA PRO A 274 1.89 -5.71 -13.96
C PRO A 274 0.62 -6.51 -13.70
N PHE A 275 -0.29 -6.51 -14.69
CA PHE A 275 -1.58 -7.21 -14.61
C PHE A 275 -1.47 -8.70 -14.22
N GLU A 276 -0.37 -9.35 -14.61
CA GLU A 276 -0.10 -10.77 -14.26
C GLU A 276 0.05 -10.99 -12.74
N MET A 277 0.25 -9.93 -11.95
CA MET A 277 0.29 -10.04 -10.50
C MET A 277 -1.10 -10.34 -9.91
N LEU A 278 -2.18 -9.84 -10.53
CA LEU A 278 -3.55 -10.15 -10.16
C LEU A 278 -3.80 -11.66 -10.14
N ASP A 279 -3.45 -12.36 -11.23
CA ASP A 279 -3.70 -13.80 -11.33
C ASP A 279 -2.96 -14.57 -10.22
N LYS A 280 -1.72 -14.17 -9.93
CA LYS A 280 -0.90 -14.82 -8.89
C LYS A 280 -1.51 -14.69 -7.49
N VAL A 281 -1.94 -13.47 -7.10
CA VAL A 281 -2.56 -13.27 -5.78
C VAL A 281 -3.94 -13.93 -5.73
N TYR A 282 -4.73 -13.81 -6.79
CA TYR A 282 -6.04 -14.43 -6.88
C TYR A 282 -5.96 -15.96 -6.77
N GLU A 283 -5.08 -16.62 -7.52
CA GLU A 283 -4.92 -18.08 -7.47
C GLU A 283 -4.44 -18.55 -6.09
N SER A 284 -3.58 -17.77 -5.43
CA SER A 284 -3.03 -18.11 -4.12
C SER A 284 -4.01 -17.93 -2.96
N ALA A 285 -5.04 -17.10 -3.11
CA ALA A 285 -6.00 -16.84 -2.05
C ALA A 285 -6.80 -18.09 -1.68
N SER A 286 -6.88 -18.41 -0.37
CA SER A 286 -7.59 -19.58 0.19
C SER A 286 -9.06 -19.32 0.47
N CYS A 287 -9.47 -18.05 0.55
CA CYS A 287 -10.82 -17.62 0.90
C CYS A 287 -11.81 -17.69 -0.28
N GLU A 288 -13.11 -17.42 0.00
CA GLU A 288 -14.07 -17.07 -1.02
C GLU A 288 -13.59 -15.82 -1.76
N LYS A 289 -13.57 -15.87 -3.10
CA LYS A 289 -12.92 -14.84 -3.90
C LYS A 289 -13.66 -14.49 -5.17
N GLN A 290 -13.64 -13.22 -5.52
CA GLN A 290 -14.17 -12.67 -6.77
C GLN A 290 -13.07 -11.90 -7.48
N LYS A 291 -13.02 -11.97 -8.82
CA LYS A 291 -12.08 -11.21 -9.64
C LYS A 291 -12.85 -10.26 -10.55
N LEU A 292 -12.40 -9.00 -10.63
CA LEU A 292 -12.91 -8.00 -11.56
C LEU A 292 -11.76 -7.41 -12.36
N VAL A 293 -11.80 -7.56 -13.68
CA VAL A 293 -10.84 -6.96 -14.61
C VAL A 293 -11.51 -5.77 -15.29
N ILE A 294 -10.85 -4.62 -15.28
CA ILE A 294 -11.32 -3.41 -15.96
C ILE A 294 -10.52 -3.20 -17.23
N GLU A 295 -11.15 -3.44 -18.37
CA GLU A 295 -10.54 -3.32 -19.70
C GLU A 295 -10.05 -1.89 -19.98
N GLY A 296 -8.80 -1.77 -20.40
CA GLY A 296 -8.16 -0.51 -20.74
C GLY A 296 -7.78 0.38 -19.55
N ALA A 297 -8.01 -0.06 -18.31
CA ALA A 297 -7.62 0.73 -17.14
C ALA A 297 -6.12 0.57 -16.86
N GLY A 298 -5.45 1.71 -16.67
CA GLY A 298 -4.08 1.78 -16.15
C GLY A 298 -4.06 1.70 -14.61
N HIS A 299 -2.86 1.89 -14.03
CA HIS A 299 -2.66 1.80 -12.58
C HIS A 299 -3.58 2.74 -11.79
N ALA A 300 -4.31 2.20 -10.82
CA ALA A 300 -5.26 2.92 -9.96
C ALA A 300 -6.36 3.68 -10.73
N MET A 301 -6.68 3.27 -11.97
CA MET A 301 -7.67 3.92 -12.82
C MET A 301 -8.96 3.12 -12.98
N SER A 302 -9.06 1.93 -12.37
CA SER A 302 -10.23 1.02 -12.51
C SER A 302 -11.55 1.71 -12.23
N SER A 303 -11.65 2.42 -11.11
CA SER A 303 -12.86 3.15 -10.69
C SER A 303 -13.21 4.36 -11.56
N SER A 304 -12.22 4.91 -12.30
CA SER A 304 -12.39 6.07 -13.18
C SER A 304 -12.74 5.68 -14.61
N VAL A 305 -12.17 4.57 -15.11
CA VAL A 305 -12.38 4.08 -16.49
C VAL A 305 -13.77 3.45 -16.65
N ALA A 306 -14.22 2.67 -15.66
CA ALA A 306 -15.52 2.02 -15.70
C ALA A 306 -16.29 2.21 -14.37
N PRO A 307 -16.66 3.44 -13.99
CA PRO A 307 -17.19 3.76 -12.67
C PRO A 307 -18.49 2.98 -12.33
N GLU A 308 -19.39 2.83 -13.27
CA GLU A 308 -20.65 2.13 -13.05
C GLU A 308 -20.41 0.63 -12.80
N LEU A 309 -19.59 -0.02 -13.63
CA LEU A 309 -19.25 -1.43 -13.46
C LEU A 309 -18.50 -1.63 -12.14
N TYR A 310 -17.46 -0.85 -11.89
CA TYR A 310 -16.62 -0.94 -10.70
C TYR A 310 -17.46 -0.87 -9.43
N TRP A 311 -18.21 0.22 -9.27
CA TRP A 311 -18.95 0.46 -8.05
C TRP A 311 -20.14 -0.48 -7.87
N SER A 312 -20.82 -0.88 -8.97
CA SER A 312 -21.90 -1.87 -8.86
C SER A 312 -21.38 -3.25 -8.42
N GLU A 313 -20.21 -3.67 -8.87
CA GLU A 313 -19.64 -4.95 -8.46
C GLU A 313 -19.08 -4.91 -7.03
N VAL A 314 -18.44 -3.80 -6.62
CA VAL A 314 -18.00 -3.59 -5.23
C VAL A 314 -19.20 -3.58 -4.28
N GLU A 315 -20.26 -2.85 -4.59
CA GLU A 315 -21.50 -2.79 -3.79
C GLU A 315 -22.14 -4.18 -3.64
N LYS A 316 -22.34 -4.91 -4.75
CA LYS A 316 -22.90 -6.27 -4.72
C LYS A 316 -22.07 -7.23 -3.89
N PHE A 317 -20.73 -7.12 -3.99
CA PHE A 317 -19.82 -7.95 -3.21
C PHE A 317 -19.93 -7.64 -1.72
N LEU A 318 -19.87 -6.36 -1.35
CA LEU A 318 -19.99 -5.93 0.04
C LEU A 318 -21.38 -6.25 0.61
N ASP A 319 -22.46 -6.03 -0.13
CA ASP A 319 -23.82 -6.35 0.33
C ASP A 319 -23.99 -7.82 0.66
N ARG A 320 -23.40 -8.71 -0.13
CA ARG A 320 -23.44 -10.16 0.10
C ARG A 320 -22.76 -10.55 1.42
N HIS A 321 -21.66 -9.89 1.79
CA HIS A 321 -20.85 -10.31 2.93
C HIS A 321 -21.03 -9.44 4.18
N MET A 322 -21.52 -8.21 4.02
CA MET A 322 -21.72 -7.27 5.12
C MET A 322 -23.13 -7.28 5.70
N ASN A 323 -24.15 -7.67 4.91
CA ASN A 323 -25.53 -7.62 5.39
C ASN A 323 -25.98 -8.86 6.17
N GLY A 324 -25.20 -9.96 6.12
CA GLY A 324 -25.53 -11.26 6.77
C GLY A 324 -26.83 -11.84 6.20
N ILE A 325 -26.82 -13.11 5.85
CA ILE A 325 -28.08 -13.85 5.51
C ILE A 325 -28.94 -13.95 6.74
#